data_cc0c449f32f70a3e41af54bee653e49a
#
_entry.id   cc0c449f32f70a3e41af54bee653e49a
#
_cell.length_a   1.000
_cell.length_b   1.000
_cell.length_c   1.000
_cell.angle_alpha   90.00
_cell.angle_beta   90.00
_cell.angle_gamma   90.00
#
_symmetry.space_group_name_H-M   'P 1'
#
loop_
_entity.id
_entity.type
_entity.pdbx_description
1 polymer ?
#
loop_
_entity_poly.entity_id
_entity_poly.type
_entity_poly.pdbx_seq_one_letter_code
_entity_poly.pdbx_strand_id
1 'polypeptide(L)'
;MFLAIAVALSIALTFATRPALGLETSELEERSVTRALGPSPDRDDAPEGKRIQSVDIVRLQVFDDDDPVPDLFNVFHAQTRERVIRRELLFEAGDRYETERIQETLRNLQLLPQFGVVVIVTLRGTEPGQVKVVVIVRDVWSLRLNYQFQGTPKSINYLFVNLSEDNLLGTRTRLGTIFTLQPDRYSVGALGVHPRILGSKIDAYALGRVFVNLDSGKPEGSEAVLSVTRPLHALSDKWAFLAGAGWNIEQTRFYSDRRLMLSKEGIPLAYHTSVVRGGAEVTRSFGVRSKFNLTWGVEAVSRRFSAERAPDVSLETHAAFVRHELPVSDTRYSPFFLLEQKTARFLATRDVETLSLQESFALGQSVALRVYPALRAVGSSRDLLGTAAWLGYTWPWEGGMLRVMSNSSIEQADSGRSQASVQTAVRVVSPRLGFARLVADSAVVSTYRNYLNRKLVLGGDSRPRGYVSAIFRGASGFAATLELRTFAVNILSARVGAVAFYDVGGTGETVPDITLHQSLGAGMRILFPQVNRQCFRIDWAAPLTPGPGRIPDSPLPGGVFFTFGQAFDMPRPKVQEILGADTSLLELSQ
;
A
#
# COMPACT_ATOMS: atom_id res chain seq x y z
N MET A 1 24.67 -19.82 0.06
CA MET A 1 23.61 -20.84 -0.02
C MET A 1 22.27 -20.26 -0.45
N PHE A 2 21.76 -19.18 0.16
CA PHE A 2 20.47 -18.57 -0.25
C PHE A 2 20.44 -18.02 -1.68
N LEU A 3 21.50 -17.40 -2.16
CA LEU A 3 21.59 -16.87 -3.53
C LEU A 3 21.54 -17.99 -4.60
N ALA A 4 22.18 -19.13 -4.32
CA ALA A 4 22.18 -20.29 -5.20
C ALA A 4 20.80 -20.98 -5.26
N ILE A 5 20.06 -21.00 -4.15
CA ILE A 5 18.68 -21.52 -4.07
C ILE A 5 17.73 -20.59 -4.82
N ALA A 6 17.88 -19.27 -4.70
CA ALA A 6 17.07 -18.27 -5.40
C ALA A 6 17.27 -18.35 -6.93
N VAL A 7 18.51 -18.51 -7.39
CA VAL A 7 18.84 -18.66 -8.82
C VAL A 7 18.32 -20.00 -9.36
N ALA A 8 18.45 -21.10 -8.59
CA ALA A 8 17.96 -22.41 -8.98
C ALA A 8 16.41 -22.48 -9.04
N LEU A 9 15.71 -21.85 -8.09
CA LEU A 9 14.25 -21.72 -8.14
C LEU A 9 13.78 -20.84 -9.31
N SER A 10 14.54 -19.80 -9.65
CA SER A 10 14.23 -18.93 -10.79
C SER A 10 14.35 -19.64 -12.13
N ILE A 11 15.27 -20.60 -12.27
CA ILE A 11 15.48 -21.38 -13.50
C ILE A 11 14.44 -22.51 -13.63
N ALA A 12 14.02 -23.13 -12.53
CA ALA A 12 13.10 -24.28 -12.55
C ALA A 12 11.62 -23.87 -12.79
N LEU A 13 11.24 -22.60 -12.59
CA LEU A 13 9.86 -22.11 -12.65
C LEU A 13 9.50 -21.39 -13.96
N THR A 14 10.36 -21.44 -14.98
CA THR A 14 10.11 -20.82 -16.29
C THR A 14 9.14 -21.63 -17.19
N PHE A 15 8.63 -22.77 -16.74
CA PHE A 15 7.79 -23.65 -17.56
C PHE A 15 6.30 -23.52 -17.24
N ALA A 16 5.54 -23.26 -18.31
CA ALA A 16 4.08 -23.38 -18.47
C ALA A 16 3.19 -22.32 -17.76
N THR A 17 3.21 -21.11 -18.26
CA THR A 17 2.02 -20.25 -18.13
C THR A 17 1.31 -20.16 -19.48
N ARG A 18 0.08 -20.67 -19.55
CA ARG A 18 -0.81 -20.32 -20.66
C ARG A 18 -1.04 -18.79 -20.63
N PRO A 19 -1.14 -18.12 -21.79
CA PRO A 19 -1.49 -16.71 -21.83
C PRO A 19 -2.83 -16.51 -21.11
N ALA A 20 -2.92 -15.47 -20.28
CA ALA A 20 -4.16 -15.10 -19.65
C ALA A 20 -5.18 -14.81 -20.76
N LEU A 21 -6.27 -15.57 -20.79
CA LEU A 21 -7.45 -15.25 -21.59
C LEU A 21 -7.93 -13.84 -21.16
N GLY A 22 -8.21 -12.98 -22.16
CA GLY A 22 -8.79 -11.66 -21.89
C GLY A 22 -10.02 -11.82 -21.01
N LEU A 23 -10.11 -11.03 -19.94
CA LEU A 23 -11.32 -10.98 -19.12
C LEU A 23 -12.45 -10.39 -19.95
N GLU A 24 -13.61 -11.03 -19.90
CA GLU A 24 -14.85 -10.41 -20.38
C GLU A 24 -15.05 -9.07 -19.65
N THR A 25 -15.54 -8.06 -20.35
CA THR A 25 -15.88 -6.76 -19.79
C THR A 25 -16.93 -6.92 -18.68
N SER A 26 -16.84 -6.13 -17.62
CA SER A 26 -17.87 -6.13 -16.56
C SER A 26 -19.14 -5.45 -17.06
N GLU A 27 -20.25 -5.74 -16.42
CA GLU A 27 -21.53 -5.05 -16.71
C GLU A 27 -21.39 -3.52 -16.68
N LEU A 28 -20.61 -2.98 -15.74
CA LEU A 28 -20.34 -1.55 -15.64
C LEU A 28 -19.50 -1.01 -16.81
N GLU A 29 -18.51 -1.79 -17.25
CA GLU A 29 -17.69 -1.46 -18.41
C GLU A 29 -18.50 -1.52 -19.69
N GLU A 30 -19.35 -2.55 -19.88
CA GLU A 30 -20.23 -2.66 -21.05
C GLU A 30 -21.31 -1.55 -21.08
N ARG A 31 -21.89 -1.19 -19.93
CA ARG A 31 -22.79 -0.02 -19.84
C ARG A 31 -22.07 1.27 -20.25
N SER A 32 -20.81 1.43 -19.83
CA SER A 32 -19.98 2.60 -20.20
C SER A 32 -19.69 2.62 -21.70
N VAL A 33 -19.41 1.48 -22.32
CA VAL A 33 -19.23 1.36 -23.77
C VAL A 33 -20.52 1.67 -24.53
N THR A 34 -21.64 1.10 -24.11
CA THR A 34 -22.97 1.34 -24.71
C THR A 34 -23.35 2.82 -24.65
N ARG A 35 -23.06 3.48 -23.53
CA ARG A 35 -23.33 4.92 -23.35
C ARG A 35 -22.44 5.78 -24.24
N ALA A 36 -21.18 5.41 -24.42
CA ALA A 36 -20.21 6.16 -25.21
C ALA A 36 -20.39 5.98 -26.72
N LEU A 37 -20.76 4.77 -27.17
CA LEU A 37 -20.70 4.36 -28.58
C LEU A 37 -22.04 3.84 -29.12
N GLY A 38 -23.07 3.73 -28.29
CA GLY A 38 -24.33 3.07 -28.64
C GLY A 38 -24.31 1.56 -28.39
N PRO A 39 -25.46 0.89 -28.56
CA PRO A 39 -25.64 -0.52 -28.17
C PRO A 39 -24.86 -1.54 -29.03
N SER A 40 -24.45 -1.17 -30.23
CA SER A 40 -23.78 -2.08 -31.17
C SER A 40 -22.67 -1.36 -31.93
N PRO A 41 -21.56 -1.03 -31.27
CA PRO A 41 -20.43 -0.38 -31.94
C PRO A 41 -19.77 -1.37 -32.94
N ASP A 42 -19.34 -0.86 -34.11
CA ASP A 42 -18.64 -1.65 -35.13
C ASP A 42 -17.20 -1.96 -34.68
N ARG A 43 -17.07 -2.97 -33.79
CA ARG A 43 -15.79 -3.38 -33.20
C ARG A 43 -14.89 -4.05 -34.24
N ASP A 44 -13.60 -3.81 -34.12
CA ASP A 44 -12.57 -4.51 -34.87
C ASP A 44 -11.93 -5.58 -33.96
N ASP A 45 -12.24 -6.85 -34.23
CA ASP A 45 -11.76 -7.99 -33.44
C ASP A 45 -10.33 -8.41 -33.78
N ALA A 46 -9.75 -7.90 -34.87
CA ALA A 46 -8.38 -8.18 -35.30
C ALA A 46 -7.61 -6.90 -35.62
N PRO A 47 -7.37 -6.03 -34.62
CA PRO A 47 -6.74 -4.72 -34.82
C PRO A 47 -5.21 -4.79 -34.94
N GLU A 48 -4.57 -5.90 -34.51
CA GLU A 48 -3.11 -6.02 -34.40
C GLU A 48 -2.40 -5.69 -35.72
N GLY A 49 -1.40 -4.80 -35.63
CA GLY A 49 -0.58 -4.36 -36.77
C GLY A 49 -1.24 -3.34 -37.69
N LYS A 50 -2.55 -3.08 -37.58
CA LYS A 50 -3.24 -2.04 -38.36
C LYS A 50 -2.76 -0.64 -37.96
N ARG A 51 -2.90 0.33 -38.86
CA ARG A 51 -2.57 1.72 -38.57
C ARG A 51 -3.70 2.37 -37.77
N ILE A 52 -3.36 3.05 -36.68
CA ILE A 52 -4.32 3.82 -35.90
C ILE A 52 -4.72 5.07 -36.70
N GLN A 53 -5.98 5.14 -37.12
CA GLN A 53 -6.52 6.26 -37.88
C GLN A 53 -6.80 7.46 -36.97
N SER A 54 -7.46 7.23 -35.83
CA SER A 54 -7.74 8.25 -34.82
C SER A 54 -7.69 7.67 -33.41
N VAL A 55 -7.44 8.57 -32.45
CA VAL A 55 -7.53 8.26 -31.01
C VAL A 55 -8.54 9.23 -30.41
N ASP A 56 -9.71 8.73 -30.11
CA ASP A 56 -10.83 9.48 -29.57
C ASP A 56 -10.94 9.25 -28.06
N ILE A 57 -11.16 10.29 -27.27
CA ILE A 57 -11.30 10.20 -25.81
C ILE A 57 -12.73 10.58 -25.44
N VAL A 58 -13.48 9.64 -24.90
CA VAL A 58 -14.84 9.85 -24.39
C VAL A 58 -14.77 9.91 -22.86
N ARG A 59 -15.21 11.04 -22.30
CA ARG A 59 -15.26 11.28 -20.86
C ARG A 59 -16.70 11.25 -20.40
N LEU A 60 -17.05 10.21 -19.63
CA LEU A 60 -18.38 10.05 -19.05
C LEU A 60 -18.52 10.84 -17.75
N GLN A 61 -19.73 11.23 -17.42
CA GLN A 61 -20.06 11.86 -16.14
C GLN A 61 -19.89 10.87 -14.99
N VAL A 62 -19.70 11.38 -13.77
CA VAL A 62 -19.55 10.57 -12.56
C VAL A 62 -20.85 9.84 -12.26
N PHE A 63 -21.97 10.60 -12.21
CA PHE A 63 -23.30 10.08 -11.94
C PHE A 63 -24.11 10.07 -13.23
N ASP A 64 -24.87 9.01 -13.42
CA ASP A 64 -25.76 8.79 -14.52
C ASP A 64 -27.21 9.08 -14.10
N ASP A 65 -28.12 9.27 -15.08
CA ASP A 65 -29.54 9.50 -14.83
C ASP A 65 -30.21 8.34 -14.05
N ASP A 66 -29.65 7.13 -14.14
CA ASP A 66 -30.10 5.94 -13.43
C ASP A 66 -29.50 5.80 -12.01
N ASP A 67 -28.54 6.65 -11.66
CA ASP A 67 -27.96 6.65 -10.32
C ASP A 67 -28.92 7.31 -9.32
N PRO A 68 -29.03 6.83 -8.08
CA PRO A 68 -29.90 7.42 -7.05
C PRO A 68 -29.41 8.79 -6.55
N VAL A 69 -28.30 9.27 -7.07
CA VAL A 69 -27.68 10.56 -6.73
C VAL A 69 -28.12 11.61 -7.75
N PRO A 70 -28.66 12.76 -7.33
CA PRO A 70 -29.08 13.81 -8.26
C PRO A 70 -27.94 14.29 -9.17
N ASP A 71 -28.22 14.54 -10.44
CA ASP A 71 -27.26 15.08 -11.43
C ASP A 71 -26.62 16.40 -11.02
N LEU A 72 -27.26 17.13 -10.11
CA LEU A 72 -26.73 18.36 -9.51
C LEU A 72 -25.32 18.17 -8.96
N PHE A 73 -24.98 16.98 -8.47
CA PHE A 73 -23.65 16.69 -7.97
C PHE A 73 -22.58 16.70 -9.08
N ASN A 74 -22.93 16.41 -10.33
CA ASN A 74 -22.00 16.53 -11.46
C ASN A 74 -21.49 17.96 -11.66
N VAL A 75 -22.27 18.98 -11.26
CA VAL A 75 -21.89 20.40 -11.37
C VAL A 75 -20.72 20.75 -10.45
N PHE A 76 -20.58 20.06 -9.32
CA PHE A 76 -19.49 20.28 -8.35
C PHE A 76 -18.24 19.43 -8.65
N HIS A 77 -18.25 18.67 -9.75
CA HIS A 77 -17.12 17.84 -10.15
C HIS A 77 -16.41 18.43 -11.38
N ALA A 78 -15.10 18.64 -11.28
CA ALA A 78 -14.28 19.01 -12.42
C ALA A 78 -13.80 17.75 -13.16
N GLN A 79 -14.38 17.44 -14.32
CA GLN A 79 -13.93 16.33 -15.15
C GLN A 79 -12.43 16.43 -15.47
N THR A 80 -11.76 15.29 -15.48
CA THR A 80 -10.37 15.20 -15.91
C THR A 80 -10.23 15.73 -17.32
N ARG A 81 -9.33 16.70 -17.51
CA ARG A 81 -9.13 17.34 -18.82
C ARG A 81 -8.59 16.33 -19.82
N GLU A 82 -9.07 16.39 -21.05
CA GLU A 82 -8.67 15.47 -22.12
C GLU A 82 -7.13 15.44 -22.31
N ARG A 83 -6.48 16.62 -22.28
CA ARG A 83 -5.01 16.72 -22.37
C ARG A 83 -4.27 15.92 -21.29
N VAL A 84 -4.90 15.72 -20.12
CA VAL A 84 -4.33 14.96 -19.00
C VAL A 84 -4.39 13.48 -19.32
N ILE A 85 -5.51 13.01 -19.87
CA ILE A 85 -5.68 11.63 -20.31
C ILE A 85 -4.75 11.33 -21.48
N ARG A 86 -4.73 12.21 -22.48
CA ARG A 86 -3.90 12.06 -23.68
C ARG A 86 -2.40 11.91 -23.37
N ARG A 87 -1.91 12.56 -22.33
CA ARG A 87 -0.51 12.44 -21.85
C ARG A 87 -0.15 11.08 -21.26
N GLU A 88 -1.14 10.30 -20.86
CA GLU A 88 -0.94 8.95 -20.31
C GLU A 88 -1.03 7.88 -21.40
N LEU A 89 -1.47 8.22 -22.61
CA LEU A 89 -1.51 7.30 -23.73
C LEU A 89 -0.10 7.01 -24.23
N LEU A 90 0.18 5.74 -24.49
CA LEU A 90 1.47 5.28 -25.02
C LEU A 90 1.44 5.12 -26.55
N PHE A 91 0.38 5.57 -27.21
CA PHE A 91 0.15 5.49 -28.64
C PHE A 91 -0.56 6.76 -29.14
N GLU A 92 -0.41 7.06 -30.41
CA GLU A 92 -1.05 8.19 -31.07
C GLU A 92 -1.58 7.81 -32.46
N ALA A 93 -2.35 8.72 -33.07
CA ALA A 93 -2.81 8.53 -34.44
C ALA A 93 -1.61 8.46 -35.39
N GLY A 94 -1.63 7.50 -36.30
CA GLY A 94 -0.52 7.20 -37.21
C GLY A 94 0.36 6.04 -36.77
N ASP A 95 0.38 5.67 -35.49
CA ASP A 95 1.11 4.50 -34.98
C ASP A 95 0.50 3.20 -35.51
N ARG A 96 1.26 2.11 -35.40
CA ARG A 96 0.73 0.75 -35.55
C ARG A 96 0.06 0.33 -34.24
N TYR A 97 -1.08 -0.32 -34.35
CA TYR A 97 -1.75 -0.92 -33.20
C TYR A 97 -0.91 -2.08 -32.68
N GLU A 98 -0.52 -2.01 -31.43
CA GLU A 98 0.20 -3.02 -30.69
C GLU A 98 -0.57 -3.35 -29.41
N THR A 99 -1.16 -4.53 -29.33
CA THR A 99 -1.97 -4.98 -28.18
C THR A 99 -1.24 -4.79 -26.85
N GLU A 100 0.06 -5.10 -26.79
CA GLU A 100 0.85 -4.94 -25.55
C GLU A 100 0.87 -3.47 -25.09
N ARG A 101 1.02 -2.51 -26.01
CA ARG A 101 1.07 -1.06 -25.71
C ARG A 101 -0.29 -0.51 -25.29
N ILE A 102 -1.37 -0.99 -25.92
CA ILE A 102 -2.74 -0.65 -25.54
C ILE A 102 -3.07 -1.18 -24.15
N GLN A 103 -2.72 -2.44 -23.86
CA GLN A 103 -2.94 -3.04 -22.54
C GLN A 103 -2.10 -2.38 -21.45
N GLU A 104 -0.90 -1.92 -21.76
CA GLU A 104 -0.08 -1.14 -20.84
C GLU A 104 -0.74 0.22 -20.53
N THR A 105 -1.23 0.92 -21.55
CA THR A 105 -1.98 2.17 -21.38
C THR A 105 -3.22 1.96 -20.51
N LEU A 106 -4.00 0.90 -20.79
CA LEU A 106 -5.18 0.56 -20.01
C LEU A 106 -4.84 0.38 -18.52
N ARG A 107 -3.80 -0.41 -18.22
CA ARG A 107 -3.33 -0.61 -16.83
C ARG A 107 -2.89 0.69 -16.19
N ASN A 108 -2.12 1.52 -16.91
CA ASN A 108 -1.65 2.80 -16.39
C ASN A 108 -2.82 3.72 -16.04
N LEU A 109 -3.82 3.81 -16.91
CA LEU A 109 -5.03 4.61 -16.65
C LEU A 109 -5.86 4.03 -15.49
N GLN A 110 -6.00 2.70 -15.39
CA GLN A 110 -6.72 2.05 -14.29
C GLN A 110 -6.05 2.24 -12.91
N LEU A 111 -4.74 2.47 -12.87
CA LEU A 111 -4.00 2.79 -11.64
C LEU A 111 -4.21 4.24 -11.18
N LEU A 112 -4.77 5.10 -12.02
CA LEU A 112 -5.04 6.49 -11.66
C LEU A 112 -6.27 6.58 -10.76
N PRO A 113 -6.15 7.18 -9.57
CA PRO A 113 -7.24 7.23 -8.61
C PRO A 113 -8.45 8.07 -9.07
N GLN A 114 -8.30 8.85 -10.14
CA GLN A 114 -9.35 9.68 -10.71
C GLN A 114 -10.39 8.90 -11.50
N PHE A 115 -10.07 7.68 -11.95
CA PHE A 115 -10.95 6.91 -12.82
C PHE A 115 -11.58 5.71 -12.11
N GLY A 116 -12.90 5.63 -12.14
CA GLY A 116 -13.67 4.45 -11.70
C GLY A 116 -13.69 3.38 -12.77
N VAL A 117 -13.92 3.80 -14.03
CA VAL A 117 -13.95 2.93 -15.19
C VAL A 117 -13.00 3.44 -16.25
N VAL A 118 -12.24 2.53 -16.85
CA VAL A 118 -11.41 2.77 -18.03
C VAL A 118 -11.58 1.60 -18.98
N VAL A 119 -12.02 1.88 -20.21
CA VAL A 119 -12.15 0.88 -21.28
C VAL A 119 -11.50 1.43 -22.53
N ILE A 120 -10.81 0.59 -23.28
CA ILE A 120 -10.29 0.92 -24.60
C ILE A 120 -10.96 0.00 -25.60
N VAL A 121 -11.67 0.60 -26.58
CA VAL A 121 -12.41 -0.11 -27.63
C VAL A 121 -11.75 0.18 -28.96
N THR A 122 -11.66 -0.85 -29.79
CA THR A 122 -11.19 -0.77 -31.18
C THR A 122 -12.38 -0.83 -32.13
N LEU A 123 -12.50 0.16 -33.00
CA LEU A 123 -13.52 0.23 -34.05
C LEU A 123 -12.86 0.11 -35.42
N ARG A 124 -13.61 -0.38 -36.41
CA ARG A 124 -13.12 -0.45 -37.78
C ARG A 124 -12.82 0.96 -38.30
N GLY A 125 -11.67 1.07 -39.00
CA GLY A 125 -11.30 2.30 -39.70
C GLY A 125 -12.11 2.50 -40.98
N THR A 126 -11.93 3.65 -41.61
CA THR A 126 -12.59 3.98 -42.89
C THR A 126 -12.00 3.22 -44.08
N GLU A 127 -10.76 2.74 -43.95
CA GLU A 127 -10.07 1.99 -44.98
C GLU A 127 -9.61 0.61 -44.46
N PRO A 128 -9.49 -0.38 -45.32
CA PRO A 128 -8.88 -1.65 -44.94
C PRO A 128 -7.47 -1.45 -44.37
N GLY A 129 -7.16 -2.10 -43.24
CA GLY A 129 -5.86 -1.94 -42.58
C GLY A 129 -5.76 -0.78 -41.62
N GLN A 130 -6.84 -0.04 -41.40
CA GLN A 130 -6.94 1.01 -40.39
C GLN A 130 -7.84 0.59 -39.22
N VAL A 131 -7.59 1.20 -38.04
CA VAL A 131 -8.39 1.01 -36.83
C VAL A 131 -8.54 2.34 -36.10
N LYS A 132 -9.73 2.60 -35.57
CA LYS A 132 -9.98 3.71 -34.65
C LYS A 132 -9.88 3.20 -33.21
N VAL A 133 -9.19 3.92 -32.35
CA VAL A 133 -9.07 3.58 -30.92
C VAL A 133 -9.85 4.58 -30.12
N VAL A 134 -10.81 4.10 -29.33
CA VAL A 134 -11.64 4.93 -28.45
C VAL A 134 -11.28 4.61 -27.00
N VAL A 135 -10.81 5.62 -26.27
CA VAL A 135 -10.51 5.55 -24.85
C VAL A 135 -11.68 6.12 -24.08
N ILE A 136 -12.41 5.27 -23.39
CA ILE A 136 -13.58 5.65 -22.60
C ILE A 136 -13.14 5.69 -21.14
N VAL A 137 -13.32 6.84 -20.49
CA VAL A 137 -13.04 7.02 -19.07
C VAL A 137 -14.26 7.56 -18.36
N ARG A 138 -14.46 7.10 -17.14
CA ARG A 138 -15.45 7.64 -16.21
C ARG A 138 -14.71 8.07 -14.96
N ASP A 139 -14.77 9.37 -14.66
CA ASP A 139 -14.18 9.90 -13.43
C ASP A 139 -14.92 9.33 -12.21
N VAL A 140 -14.23 9.29 -11.08
CA VAL A 140 -14.87 9.15 -9.77
C VAL A 140 -15.07 10.53 -9.15
N TRP A 141 -15.98 10.65 -8.20
CA TRP A 141 -16.16 11.85 -7.42
C TRP A 141 -14.82 12.29 -6.80
N SER A 142 -14.39 13.51 -7.09
CA SER A 142 -13.04 13.98 -6.78
C SER A 142 -12.88 14.46 -5.34
N LEU A 143 -13.93 15.00 -4.74
CA LEU A 143 -13.95 15.37 -3.32
C LEU A 143 -14.15 14.11 -2.49
N ARG A 144 -13.14 13.71 -1.74
CA ARG A 144 -13.13 12.45 -0.98
C ARG A 144 -12.99 12.68 0.50
N LEU A 145 -13.75 11.91 1.25
CA LEU A 145 -13.60 11.77 2.68
C LEU A 145 -13.11 10.35 2.97
N ASN A 146 -11.82 10.21 3.22
CA ASN A 146 -11.26 8.95 3.71
C ASN A 146 -11.16 9.03 5.22
N TYR A 147 -11.59 7.97 5.90
CA TYR A 147 -11.47 7.89 7.34
C TYR A 147 -11.12 6.47 7.78
N GLN A 148 -10.46 6.38 8.91
CA GLN A 148 -10.17 5.16 9.61
C GLN A 148 -10.58 5.36 11.07
N PHE A 149 -11.27 4.41 11.61
CA PHE A 149 -11.73 4.43 12.99
C PHE A 149 -11.38 3.11 13.68
N GLN A 150 -10.84 3.22 14.87
CA GLN A 150 -10.63 2.09 15.77
C GLN A 150 -11.15 2.49 17.14
N GLY A 151 -12.03 1.68 17.67
CA GLY A 151 -12.63 1.97 18.96
C GLY A 151 -13.42 0.83 19.52
N THR A 152 -13.90 1.08 20.72
CA THR A 152 -14.87 0.23 21.42
C THR A 152 -16.17 1.02 21.57
N PRO A 153 -17.28 0.41 22.01
CA PRO A 153 -18.50 1.15 22.30
C PRO A 153 -18.31 2.29 23.35
N LYS A 154 -17.19 2.25 24.11
CA LYS A 154 -16.92 3.20 25.20
C LYS A 154 -15.82 4.21 24.88
N SER A 155 -14.99 3.99 23.84
CA SER A 155 -13.82 4.83 23.60
C SER A 155 -13.39 4.86 22.13
N ILE A 156 -12.92 6.03 21.69
CA ILE A 156 -12.20 6.19 20.44
C ILE A 156 -10.71 6.00 20.74
N ASN A 157 -10.11 4.97 20.15
CA ASN A 157 -8.68 4.70 20.29
C ASN A 157 -7.87 5.37 19.19
N TYR A 158 -8.45 5.46 18.00
CA TYR A 158 -7.84 6.12 16.84
C TYR A 158 -8.93 6.59 15.88
N LEU A 159 -8.84 7.84 15.44
CA LEU A 159 -9.62 8.38 14.34
C LEU A 159 -8.66 9.08 13.38
N PHE A 160 -8.70 8.69 12.12
CA PHE A 160 -8.04 9.39 11.03
C PHE A 160 -9.11 9.92 10.08
N VAL A 161 -8.97 11.16 9.65
CA VAL A 161 -9.83 11.79 8.65
C VAL A 161 -8.95 12.51 7.64
N ASN A 162 -9.15 12.21 6.37
CA ASN A 162 -8.55 12.93 5.26
C ASN A 162 -9.64 13.41 4.31
N LEU A 163 -9.86 14.71 4.27
CA LEU A 163 -10.70 15.35 3.28
C LEU A 163 -9.80 15.87 2.15
N SER A 164 -10.00 15.41 0.94
CA SER A 164 -9.17 15.78 -0.20
C SER A 164 -9.99 16.02 -1.47
N GLU A 165 -9.55 17.00 -2.26
CA GLU A 165 -9.91 17.14 -3.67
C GLU A 165 -8.82 16.46 -4.49
N ASP A 166 -9.15 15.34 -5.13
CA ASP A 166 -8.19 14.47 -5.81
C ASP A 166 -8.01 14.80 -7.30
N ASN A 167 -8.77 15.75 -7.82
CA ASN A 167 -8.72 16.15 -9.23
C ASN A 167 -8.89 17.65 -9.44
N LEU A 168 -8.21 18.45 -8.64
CA LEU A 168 -8.34 19.90 -8.63
C LEU A 168 -8.30 20.48 -10.05
N LEU A 169 -9.40 21.13 -10.44
CA LEU A 169 -9.59 21.72 -11.78
C LEU A 169 -9.38 20.71 -12.94
N GLY A 170 -9.58 19.42 -12.73
CA GLY A 170 -9.38 18.39 -13.75
C GLY A 170 -7.92 18.12 -14.13
N THR A 171 -6.97 18.46 -13.26
CA THR A 171 -5.52 18.36 -13.52
C THR A 171 -4.85 17.18 -12.84
N ARG A 172 -5.59 16.33 -12.13
CA ARG A 172 -5.08 15.26 -11.26
C ARG A 172 -4.27 15.78 -10.06
N THR A 173 -4.26 17.08 -9.84
CA THR A 173 -3.67 17.64 -8.62
C THR A 173 -4.54 17.28 -7.44
N ARG A 174 -3.92 16.69 -6.42
CA ARG A 174 -4.57 16.37 -5.14
C ARG A 174 -4.15 17.39 -4.09
N LEU A 175 -5.14 17.93 -3.40
CA LEU A 175 -4.95 18.72 -2.18
C LEU A 175 -5.84 18.15 -1.10
N GLY A 176 -5.31 17.95 0.08
CA GLY A 176 -6.10 17.39 1.18
C GLY A 176 -5.65 17.87 2.54
N THR A 177 -6.59 17.81 3.48
CA THR A 177 -6.35 18.04 4.90
C THR A 177 -6.30 16.71 5.63
N ILE A 178 -5.46 16.60 6.64
CA ILE A 178 -5.32 15.41 7.47
C ILE A 178 -5.64 15.81 8.90
N PHE A 179 -6.50 15.03 9.54
CA PHE A 179 -6.77 15.08 10.97
C PHE A 179 -6.59 13.69 11.57
N THR A 180 -5.89 13.60 12.70
CA THR A 180 -5.87 12.36 13.50
C THR A 180 -6.20 12.68 14.95
N LEU A 181 -6.92 11.77 15.60
CA LEU A 181 -7.22 11.83 17.03
C LEU A 181 -6.76 10.51 17.67
N GLN A 182 -6.00 10.65 18.73
CA GLN A 182 -5.52 9.57 19.59
C GLN A 182 -5.89 9.86 21.05
N PRO A 183 -5.70 8.96 22.01
CA PRO A 183 -6.19 9.14 23.37
C PRO A 183 -5.75 10.43 24.08
N ASP A 184 -4.56 10.93 23.77
CA ASP A 184 -3.95 12.10 24.44
C ASP A 184 -3.49 13.21 23.48
N ARG A 185 -3.65 13.00 22.17
CA ARG A 185 -3.21 13.97 21.17
C ARG A 185 -4.10 13.99 19.93
N TYR A 186 -4.06 15.11 19.23
CA TYR A 186 -4.53 15.18 17.84
C TYR A 186 -3.43 15.73 16.93
N SER A 187 -3.60 15.51 15.65
CA SER A 187 -2.75 16.17 14.65
C SER A 187 -3.60 16.79 13.56
N VAL A 188 -3.11 17.91 13.03
CA VAL A 188 -3.70 18.60 11.88
C VAL A 188 -2.61 18.82 10.85
N GLY A 189 -2.95 18.59 9.61
CA GLY A 189 -2.00 18.76 8.52
C GLY A 189 -2.64 18.88 7.15
N ALA A 190 -1.77 18.96 6.14
CA ALA A 190 -2.15 19.02 4.75
C ALA A 190 -1.23 18.15 3.91
N LEU A 191 -1.76 17.67 2.79
CA LEU A 191 -0.99 16.98 1.75
C LEU A 191 -1.28 17.57 0.37
N GLY A 192 -0.29 17.50 -0.50
CA GLY A 192 -0.39 17.88 -1.88
C GLY A 192 0.32 16.87 -2.78
N VAL A 193 -0.31 16.51 -3.89
CA VAL A 193 0.31 15.71 -4.96
C VAL A 193 0.07 16.45 -6.27
N HIS A 194 1.13 16.80 -6.96
CA HIS A 194 1.04 17.44 -8.27
C HIS A 194 1.76 16.61 -9.34
N PRO A 195 1.03 15.75 -10.05
CA PRO A 195 1.61 14.93 -11.10
C PRO A 195 1.90 15.77 -12.36
N ARG A 196 2.93 15.35 -13.09
CA ARG A 196 3.25 15.95 -14.40
C ARG A 196 3.48 17.46 -14.35
N ILE A 197 4.32 17.95 -13.42
CA ILE A 197 4.64 19.37 -13.25
C ILE A 197 4.94 20.01 -14.60
N LEU A 198 4.21 21.08 -14.93
CA LEU A 198 4.31 21.82 -16.23
C LEU A 198 4.21 20.90 -17.46
N GLY A 199 3.56 19.73 -17.32
CA GLY A 199 3.42 18.75 -18.40
C GLY A 199 4.63 17.84 -18.63
N SER A 200 5.64 17.92 -17.77
CA SER A 200 6.78 17.01 -17.75
C SER A 200 6.38 15.61 -17.23
N LYS A 201 7.33 14.69 -17.17
CA LYS A 201 7.16 13.39 -16.48
C LYS A 201 7.56 13.46 -15.00
N ILE A 202 7.49 14.63 -14.37
CA ILE A 202 7.92 14.85 -12.99
C ILE A 202 6.70 15.07 -12.11
N ASP A 203 6.62 14.32 -11.02
CA ASP A 203 5.59 14.42 -10.01
C ASP A 203 6.18 15.00 -8.72
N ALA A 204 5.42 15.83 -8.01
CA ALA A 204 5.78 16.34 -6.70
C ALA A 204 4.78 15.88 -5.64
N TYR A 205 5.30 15.60 -4.45
CA TYR A 205 4.54 15.27 -3.26
C TYR A 205 5.00 16.13 -2.09
N ALA A 206 4.05 16.63 -1.31
CA ALA A 206 4.29 17.33 -0.07
C ALA A 206 3.27 16.90 0.99
N LEU A 207 3.74 16.69 2.21
CA LEU A 207 2.92 16.44 3.40
C LEU A 207 3.50 17.23 4.56
N GLY A 208 2.65 17.82 5.37
CA GLY A 208 3.04 18.44 6.63
C GLY A 208 1.93 18.35 7.65
N ARG A 209 2.26 18.00 8.91
CA ARG A 209 1.32 18.00 10.03
C ARG A 209 2.00 18.34 11.36
N VAL A 210 1.21 18.85 12.29
CA VAL A 210 1.62 19.19 13.65
C VAL A 210 0.85 18.31 14.62
N PHE A 211 1.54 17.80 15.63
CA PHE A 211 0.97 17.03 16.74
C PHE A 211 0.74 17.95 17.93
N VAL A 212 -0.46 17.91 18.51
CA VAL A 212 -0.84 18.73 19.65
C VAL A 212 -1.36 17.84 20.77
N ASN A 213 -0.84 18.01 21.94
CA ASN A 213 -1.28 17.29 23.13
C ASN A 213 -2.65 17.82 23.58
N LEU A 214 -3.59 16.91 23.87
CA LEU A 214 -4.97 17.27 24.24
C LEU A 214 -5.07 17.94 25.61
N ASP A 215 -4.26 17.50 26.57
CA ASP A 215 -4.37 18.01 27.95
C ASP A 215 -3.73 19.40 28.09
N SER A 216 -2.56 19.58 27.46
CA SER A 216 -1.82 20.85 27.56
C SER A 216 -2.17 21.85 26.47
N GLY A 217 -2.77 21.43 25.37
CA GLY A 217 -3.00 22.24 24.17
C GLY A 217 -1.72 22.68 23.44
N LYS A 218 -0.56 22.16 23.84
CA LYS A 218 0.75 22.54 23.27
C LYS A 218 1.18 21.62 22.12
N PRO A 219 1.86 22.18 21.11
CA PRO A 219 2.54 21.37 20.10
C PRO A 219 3.60 20.46 20.76
N GLU A 220 3.61 19.18 20.40
CA GLU A 220 4.58 18.19 20.89
C GLU A 220 5.38 17.52 19.78
N GLY A 221 5.21 17.99 18.55
CA GLY A 221 5.96 17.50 17.41
C GLY A 221 5.38 17.91 16.07
N SER A 222 6.04 17.42 15.01
CA SER A 222 5.61 17.66 13.64
C SER A 222 6.17 16.57 12.70
N GLU A 223 5.49 16.40 11.59
CA GLU A 223 5.98 15.58 10.48
C GLU A 223 5.91 16.39 9.19
N ALA A 224 6.92 16.23 8.34
CA ALA A 224 6.84 16.69 6.97
C ALA A 224 7.61 15.77 6.03
N VAL A 225 7.13 15.69 4.78
CA VAL A 225 7.78 14.97 3.69
C VAL A 225 7.64 15.81 2.42
N LEU A 226 8.76 15.97 1.72
CA LEU A 226 8.80 16.58 0.40
C LEU A 226 9.52 15.61 -0.54
N SER A 227 8.96 15.38 -1.72
CA SER A 227 9.64 14.59 -2.74
C SER A 227 9.29 15.03 -4.15
N VAL A 228 10.25 14.82 -5.04
CA VAL A 228 10.13 15.02 -6.47
C VAL A 228 10.59 13.73 -7.14
N THR A 229 9.77 13.20 -8.02
CA THR A 229 10.06 11.94 -8.71
C THR A 229 9.74 12.01 -10.19
N ARG A 230 10.54 11.34 -10.99
CA ARG A 230 10.19 10.94 -12.35
C ARG A 230 10.13 9.43 -12.38
N PRO A 231 8.97 8.82 -12.21
CA PRO A 231 8.83 7.36 -12.27
C PRO A 231 8.99 6.84 -13.70
N LEU A 232 9.18 5.52 -13.83
CA LEU A 232 9.09 4.82 -15.11
C LEU A 232 7.59 4.67 -15.46
N HIS A 233 7.06 5.58 -16.25
CA HIS A 233 5.65 5.59 -16.64
C HIS A 233 5.30 4.49 -17.64
N ALA A 234 6.25 4.18 -18.53
CA ALA A 234 6.10 3.14 -19.53
C ALA A 234 7.20 2.09 -19.37
N LEU A 235 6.89 0.86 -19.79
CA LEU A 235 7.89 -0.22 -19.86
C LEU A 235 9.06 0.13 -20.78
N SER A 236 8.87 1.03 -21.75
CA SER A 236 9.90 1.56 -22.63
C SER A 236 10.75 2.66 -21.99
N ASP A 237 10.32 3.27 -20.88
CA ASP A 237 11.09 4.32 -20.21
C ASP A 237 12.42 3.76 -19.68
N LYS A 238 13.48 4.56 -19.91
CA LYS A 238 14.86 4.17 -19.63
C LYS A 238 15.41 4.78 -18.35
N TRP A 239 14.89 5.92 -17.92
CA TRP A 239 15.41 6.68 -16.80
C TRP A 239 14.30 7.07 -15.83
N ALA A 240 14.56 6.87 -14.55
CA ALA A 240 13.79 7.41 -13.45
C ALA A 240 14.71 8.13 -12.47
N PHE A 241 14.15 9.03 -11.67
CA PHE A 241 14.84 9.61 -10.53
C PHE A 241 13.84 9.90 -9.41
N LEU A 242 14.35 9.93 -8.19
CA LEU A 242 13.63 10.37 -7.00
C LEU A 242 14.59 11.18 -6.14
N ALA A 243 14.11 12.29 -5.59
CA ALA A 243 14.79 13.03 -4.54
C ALA A 243 13.77 13.47 -3.51
N GLY A 244 14.14 13.44 -2.24
CA GLY A 244 13.23 13.84 -1.18
C GLY A 244 13.88 13.97 0.17
N ALA A 245 13.16 14.64 1.07
CA ALA A 245 13.53 14.78 2.47
C ALA A 245 12.28 14.81 3.35
N GLY A 246 12.44 14.46 4.61
CA GLY A 246 11.35 14.52 5.57
C GLY A 246 11.85 14.35 7.00
N TRP A 247 10.96 14.69 7.93
CA TRP A 247 11.16 14.44 9.34
C TRP A 247 9.88 13.97 9.99
N ASN A 248 10.03 13.25 11.10
CA ASN A 248 8.97 12.94 12.05
C ASN A 248 9.53 13.14 13.45
N ILE A 249 8.99 14.13 14.17
CA ILE A 249 9.35 14.45 15.54
C ILE A 249 8.08 14.34 16.35
N GLU A 250 8.05 13.41 17.31
CA GLU A 250 6.85 13.17 18.10
C GLU A 250 7.16 12.58 19.47
N GLN A 251 6.19 12.66 20.36
CA GLN A 251 6.16 11.85 21.57
C GLN A 251 5.45 10.52 21.25
N THR A 252 6.20 9.44 21.06
CA THR A 252 5.66 8.10 20.84
C THR A 252 5.07 7.56 22.13
N ARG A 253 3.81 7.07 22.09
CA ARG A 253 3.10 6.50 23.22
C ARG A 253 2.30 5.29 22.79
N PHE A 254 2.20 4.28 23.68
CA PHE A 254 1.43 3.06 23.43
C PHE A 254 0.27 2.97 24.41
N TYR A 255 -0.93 2.73 23.88
CA TYR A 255 -2.17 2.73 24.66
C TYR A 255 -2.85 1.37 24.64
N SER A 256 -3.46 1.02 25.75
CA SER A 256 -4.43 -0.05 25.88
C SER A 256 -5.71 0.54 26.47
N ASP A 257 -6.79 0.56 25.70
CA ASP A 257 -8.09 1.13 26.09
C ASP A 257 -7.96 2.53 26.71
N ARG A 258 -7.30 3.46 25.99
CA ARG A 258 -7.01 4.87 26.40
C ARG A 258 -6.03 5.00 27.57
N ARG A 259 -5.60 3.94 28.19
CA ARG A 259 -4.60 3.97 29.25
C ARG A 259 -3.22 3.78 28.65
N LEU A 260 -2.28 4.59 29.09
CA LEU A 260 -0.89 4.45 28.69
C LEU A 260 -0.36 3.12 29.21
N MET A 261 0.18 2.29 28.29
CA MET A 261 0.74 0.99 28.65
C MET A 261 1.98 1.18 29.53
N LEU A 262 2.18 0.25 30.45
CA LEU A 262 3.37 0.21 31.28
C LEU A 262 4.33 -0.86 30.75
N SER A 263 5.61 -0.58 30.87
CA SER A 263 6.67 -1.57 30.66
C SER A 263 6.71 -2.59 31.79
N LYS A 264 7.55 -3.60 31.69
CA LYS A 264 7.80 -4.58 32.76
C LYS A 264 8.34 -3.92 34.03
N GLU A 265 9.02 -2.80 33.89
CA GLU A 265 9.55 -1.99 34.98
C GLU A 265 8.53 -1.07 35.62
N GLY A 266 7.27 -1.08 35.17
CA GLY A 266 6.20 -0.21 35.64
C GLY A 266 6.27 1.24 35.13
N ILE A 267 7.17 1.52 34.17
CA ILE A 267 7.32 2.84 33.55
C ILE A 267 6.35 2.96 32.36
N PRO A 268 5.68 4.11 32.20
CA PRO A 268 4.84 4.37 31.01
C PRO A 268 5.65 4.19 29.70
N LEU A 269 5.07 3.44 28.74
CA LEU A 269 5.65 3.24 27.43
C LEU A 269 5.50 4.51 26.60
N ALA A 270 6.34 5.49 26.91
CA ALA A 270 6.40 6.78 26.24
C ALA A 270 7.85 7.23 26.07
N TYR A 271 8.20 7.73 24.90
CA TYR A 271 9.52 8.27 24.61
C TYR A 271 9.49 9.25 23.44
N HIS A 272 10.43 10.16 23.43
CA HIS A 272 10.60 11.10 22.35
C HIS A 272 11.25 10.41 21.14
N THR A 273 10.68 10.62 19.96
CA THR A 273 11.18 10.12 18.68
C THR A 273 11.50 11.31 17.77
N SER A 274 12.69 11.32 17.20
CA SER A 274 13.08 12.26 16.16
C SER A 274 13.76 11.50 15.02
N VAL A 275 13.11 11.47 13.87
CA VAL A 275 13.62 10.86 12.64
C VAL A 275 13.73 11.94 11.58
N VAL A 276 14.94 12.13 11.06
CA VAL A 276 15.19 13.00 9.89
C VAL A 276 15.81 12.15 8.81
N ARG A 277 15.33 12.28 7.59
CA ARG A 277 15.77 11.47 6.45
C ARG A 277 15.77 12.26 5.16
N GLY A 278 16.64 11.88 4.24
CA GLY A 278 16.67 12.45 2.90
C GLY A 278 17.53 11.63 1.98
N GLY A 279 17.38 11.84 0.70
CA GLY A 279 18.18 11.14 -0.29
C GLY A 279 17.80 11.47 -1.73
N ALA A 280 18.60 10.96 -2.63
CA ALA A 280 18.36 11.05 -4.05
C ALA A 280 18.85 9.78 -4.74
N GLU A 281 18.13 9.36 -5.77
CA GLU A 281 18.48 8.20 -6.58
C GLU A 281 18.19 8.41 -8.06
N VAL A 282 18.93 7.69 -8.88
CA VAL A 282 18.73 7.61 -10.33
C VAL A 282 18.66 6.14 -10.72
N THR A 283 17.69 5.81 -11.56
CA THR A 283 17.49 4.46 -12.07
C THR A 283 17.67 4.41 -13.58
N ARG A 284 18.43 3.44 -14.05
CA ARG A 284 18.51 3.04 -15.45
C ARG A 284 17.75 1.73 -15.64
N SER A 285 16.77 1.73 -16.54
CA SER A 285 15.92 0.58 -16.83
C SER A 285 16.22 0.00 -18.21
N PHE A 286 16.20 -1.33 -18.30
CA PHE A 286 16.44 -2.13 -19.49
C PHE A 286 15.34 -3.16 -19.69
N GLY A 287 15.14 -3.58 -20.96
CA GLY A 287 14.16 -4.59 -21.32
C GLY A 287 12.72 -4.09 -21.29
N VAL A 288 11.80 -4.90 -21.78
CA VAL A 288 10.35 -4.62 -21.82
C VAL A 288 9.57 -5.74 -21.13
N ARG A 289 9.65 -7.00 -21.63
CA ARG A 289 8.96 -8.16 -21.04
C ARG A 289 9.58 -8.65 -19.74
N SER A 290 10.88 -8.49 -19.62
CA SER A 290 11.63 -8.65 -18.38
C SER A 290 12.38 -7.36 -18.12
N LYS A 291 11.98 -6.65 -17.08
CA LYS A 291 12.59 -5.37 -16.69
C LYS A 291 13.76 -5.65 -15.79
N PHE A 292 14.88 -5.02 -16.10
CA PHE A 292 16.07 -4.99 -15.29
C PHE A 292 16.42 -3.53 -14.98
N ASN A 293 16.41 -3.17 -13.71
CA ASN A 293 16.67 -1.82 -13.24
C ASN A 293 17.98 -1.77 -12.44
N LEU A 294 18.82 -0.81 -12.76
CA LEU A 294 19.98 -0.43 -11.98
C LEU A 294 19.69 0.92 -11.34
N THR A 295 19.73 0.99 -10.03
CA THR A 295 19.55 2.23 -9.27
C THR A 295 20.79 2.48 -8.43
N TRP A 296 21.25 3.71 -8.42
CA TRP A 296 22.27 4.20 -7.51
C TRP A 296 21.82 5.50 -6.88
N GLY A 297 22.22 5.70 -5.66
CA GLY A 297 21.80 6.88 -4.91
C GLY A 297 22.57 7.08 -3.64
N VAL A 298 22.15 8.10 -2.93
CA VAL A 298 22.64 8.42 -1.60
C VAL A 298 21.47 8.63 -0.65
N GLU A 299 21.62 8.17 0.59
CA GLU A 299 20.64 8.43 1.64
C GLU A 299 21.31 8.87 2.94
N ALA A 300 20.60 9.70 3.68
CA ALA A 300 20.93 10.11 5.02
C ALA A 300 19.71 9.87 5.93
N VAL A 301 19.92 9.18 7.03
CA VAL A 301 18.87 8.94 8.04
C VAL A 301 19.46 9.15 9.42
N SER A 302 18.82 9.97 10.23
CA SER A 302 19.16 10.16 11.64
C SER A 302 17.94 9.85 12.49
N ARG A 303 18.08 8.89 13.41
CA ARG A 303 17.04 8.48 14.35
C ARG A 303 17.54 8.74 15.76
N ARG A 304 16.78 9.47 16.53
CA ARG A 304 17.09 9.76 17.93
C ARG A 304 15.89 9.40 18.78
N PHE A 305 16.15 8.64 19.83
CA PHE A 305 15.15 8.20 20.79
C PHE A 305 15.63 8.58 22.17
N SER A 306 14.77 9.18 22.99
CA SER A 306 15.09 9.53 24.37
C SER A 306 13.85 9.43 25.26
N ALA A 307 14.04 9.02 26.49
CA ALA A 307 13.03 9.01 27.52
C ALA A 307 13.54 9.78 28.74
N GLU A 308 12.71 10.69 29.24
CA GLU A 308 13.03 11.41 30.47
C GLU A 308 12.75 10.51 31.68
N ARG A 309 13.64 10.58 32.67
CA ARG A 309 13.44 9.86 33.94
C ARG A 309 12.48 10.63 34.84
N ALA A 310 11.38 10.01 35.22
CA ALA A 310 10.51 10.58 36.24
C ALA A 310 11.22 10.65 37.61
N PRO A 311 10.95 11.69 38.45
CA PRO A 311 11.68 11.90 39.70
C PRO A 311 11.57 10.73 40.71
N ASP A 312 10.47 9.99 40.66
CA ASP A 312 10.14 8.85 41.52
C ASP A 312 10.72 7.50 41.00
N VAL A 313 11.34 7.47 39.82
CA VAL A 313 11.94 6.29 39.23
C VAL A 313 13.43 6.23 39.53
N SER A 314 13.94 5.08 40.00
CA SER A 314 15.37 4.90 40.27
C SER A 314 16.19 4.93 38.97
N LEU A 315 17.47 5.26 39.06
CA LEU A 315 18.40 5.23 37.91
C LEU A 315 18.50 3.82 37.29
N GLU A 316 18.50 2.80 38.13
CA GLU A 316 18.60 1.40 37.69
C GLU A 316 17.35 0.97 36.92
N THR A 317 16.17 1.27 37.45
CA THR A 317 14.87 0.99 36.81
C THR A 317 14.74 1.72 35.48
N HIS A 318 15.14 3.02 35.44
CA HIS A 318 15.13 3.78 34.20
C HIS A 318 16.12 3.21 33.17
N ALA A 319 17.31 2.82 33.59
CA ALA A 319 18.30 2.20 32.69
C ALA A 319 17.83 0.85 32.15
N ALA A 320 17.10 0.06 32.94
CA ALA A 320 16.45 -1.17 32.49
C ALA A 320 15.38 -0.87 31.43
N PHE A 321 14.50 0.10 31.66
CA PHE A 321 13.52 0.56 30.69
C PHE A 321 14.15 0.98 29.35
N VAL A 322 15.21 1.81 29.41
CA VAL A 322 15.93 2.25 28.20
C VAL A 322 16.50 1.06 27.43
N ARG A 323 17.10 0.08 28.12
CA ARG A 323 17.65 -1.11 27.45
C ARG A 323 16.57 -2.01 26.82
N HIS A 324 15.41 -2.15 27.46
CA HIS A 324 14.38 -3.10 27.03
C HIS A 324 13.40 -2.49 26.04
N GLU A 325 13.06 -1.21 26.17
CA GLU A 325 11.95 -0.60 25.45
C GLU A 325 12.35 0.44 24.40
N LEU A 326 13.46 1.18 24.61
CA LEU A 326 13.85 2.21 23.65
C LEU A 326 14.58 1.62 22.45
N PRO A 327 14.21 2.03 21.23
CA PRO A 327 15.05 1.78 20.07
C PRO A 327 16.40 2.51 20.20
N VAL A 328 17.45 1.92 19.68
CA VAL A 328 18.79 2.51 19.69
C VAL A 328 18.87 3.65 18.68
N SER A 329 19.34 4.80 19.13
CA SER A 329 19.59 5.95 18.25
C SER A 329 20.70 5.63 17.25
N ASP A 330 20.46 5.92 15.98
CA ASP A 330 21.36 5.57 14.88
C ASP A 330 21.33 6.64 13.79
N THR A 331 22.51 7.01 13.30
CA THR A 331 22.66 7.91 12.15
C THR A 331 23.42 7.19 11.05
N ARG A 332 22.91 7.28 9.83
CA ARG A 332 23.49 6.63 8.67
C ARG A 332 23.55 7.57 7.48
N TYR A 333 24.73 7.66 6.88
CA TYR A 333 24.99 8.28 5.60
C TYR A 333 25.53 7.21 4.66
N SER A 334 24.83 6.90 3.60
CA SER A 334 25.14 5.75 2.75
C SER A 334 24.93 6.06 1.28
N PRO A 335 25.94 5.90 0.44
CA PRO A 335 25.70 5.59 -0.94
C PRO A 335 25.08 4.19 -1.03
N PHE A 336 24.29 3.92 -2.04
CA PHE A 336 23.73 2.60 -2.26
C PHE A 336 23.66 2.24 -3.74
N PHE A 337 23.65 0.95 -3.98
CA PHE A 337 23.41 0.37 -5.28
C PHE A 337 22.28 -0.66 -5.18
N LEU A 338 21.33 -0.63 -6.11
CA LEU A 338 20.19 -1.51 -6.14
C LEU A 338 20.04 -2.13 -7.54
N LEU A 339 19.96 -3.46 -7.56
CA LEU A 339 19.58 -4.25 -8.73
C LEU A 339 18.14 -4.72 -8.54
N GLU A 340 17.32 -4.54 -9.55
CA GLU A 340 15.95 -5.06 -9.58
C GLU A 340 15.70 -5.78 -10.90
N GLN A 341 15.08 -6.97 -10.83
CA GLN A 341 14.57 -7.68 -11.98
C GLN A 341 13.12 -8.08 -11.73
N LYS A 342 12.25 -7.81 -12.68
CA LYS A 342 10.83 -8.18 -12.61
C LYS A 342 10.27 -8.58 -13.96
N THR A 343 9.33 -9.52 -13.94
CA THR A 343 8.55 -9.89 -15.11
C THR A 343 7.45 -8.87 -15.35
N ALA A 344 7.32 -8.37 -16.57
CA ALA A 344 6.28 -7.45 -16.98
C ALA A 344 5.07 -8.20 -17.61
N ARG A 345 4.56 -9.19 -16.90
CA ARG A 345 3.32 -9.92 -17.23
C ARG A 345 2.28 -9.63 -16.16
N PHE A 346 1.01 -9.59 -16.55
CA PHE A 346 -0.07 -9.24 -15.63
C PHE A 346 -1.23 -10.22 -15.77
N LEU A 347 -1.84 -10.54 -14.63
CA LEU A 347 -3.11 -11.26 -14.54
C LEU A 347 -4.21 -10.21 -14.36
N ALA A 348 -5.13 -10.14 -15.31
CA ALA A 348 -6.37 -9.40 -15.12
C ALA A 348 -7.37 -10.33 -14.39
N THR A 349 -7.98 -9.86 -13.33
CA THR A 349 -8.94 -10.61 -12.51
C THR A 349 -9.96 -9.66 -11.87
N ARG A 350 -10.87 -10.19 -11.05
CA ARG A 350 -11.86 -9.43 -10.28
C ARG A 350 -12.08 -10.06 -8.91
N ASP A 351 -12.67 -9.29 -8.00
CA ASP A 351 -13.12 -9.76 -6.69
C ASP A 351 -11.98 -10.31 -5.80
N VAL A 352 -10.79 -9.75 -5.91
CA VAL A 352 -9.67 -10.06 -5.00
C VAL A 352 -9.49 -8.93 -3.99
N GLU A 353 -9.27 -7.70 -4.45
CA GLU A 353 -9.10 -6.52 -3.59
C GLU A 353 -10.24 -5.51 -3.76
N THR A 354 -10.93 -5.54 -4.91
CA THR A 354 -12.13 -4.75 -5.15
C THR A 354 -13.38 -5.63 -5.22
N LEU A 355 -14.54 -5.02 -5.53
CA LEU A 355 -15.79 -5.72 -5.79
C LEU A 355 -16.18 -5.50 -7.25
N SER A 356 -16.07 -6.57 -8.05
CA SER A 356 -16.47 -6.64 -9.47
C SER A 356 -15.78 -5.64 -10.42
N LEU A 357 -14.78 -4.87 -9.96
CA LEU A 357 -13.95 -4.06 -10.84
C LEU A 357 -12.77 -4.89 -11.35
N GLN A 358 -12.26 -4.52 -12.52
CA GLN A 358 -11.06 -5.15 -13.06
C GLN A 358 -9.82 -4.74 -12.25
N GLU A 359 -9.02 -5.73 -11.91
CA GLU A 359 -7.76 -5.64 -11.18
C GLU A 359 -6.64 -6.27 -11.99
N SER A 360 -5.43 -5.76 -11.85
CA SER A 360 -4.24 -6.28 -12.54
C SER A 360 -3.15 -6.62 -11.53
N PHE A 361 -2.76 -7.90 -11.48
CA PHE A 361 -1.69 -8.39 -10.64
C PHE A 361 -0.46 -8.75 -11.47
N ALA A 362 0.71 -8.26 -11.05
CA ALA A 362 1.97 -8.65 -11.69
C ALA A 362 2.23 -10.15 -11.48
N LEU A 363 2.56 -10.86 -12.56
CA LEU A 363 2.84 -12.28 -12.58
C LEU A 363 4.33 -12.58 -12.63
N GLY A 364 4.68 -13.79 -12.19
CA GLY A 364 6.05 -14.27 -12.22
C GLY A 364 6.91 -13.68 -11.15
N GLN A 365 8.18 -13.53 -11.45
CA GLN A 365 9.20 -13.17 -10.47
C GLN A 365 9.43 -11.66 -10.36
N SER A 366 9.77 -11.24 -9.14
CA SER A 366 10.34 -9.94 -8.81
C SER A 366 11.47 -10.16 -7.81
N VAL A 367 12.67 -9.74 -8.17
CA VAL A 367 13.87 -9.88 -7.34
C VAL A 367 14.55 -8.54 -7.26
N ALA A 368 15.00 -8.17 -6.07
CA ALA A 368 15.82 -6.99 -5.89
C ALA A 368 16.93 -7.24 -4.85
N LEU A 369 18.07 -6.62 -5.05
CA LEU A 369 19.20 -6.64 -4.15
C LEU A 369 19.77 -5.23 -4.02
N ARG A 370 19.79 -4.73 -2.79
CA ARG A 370 20.40 -3.46 -2.42
C ARG A 370 21.63 -3.71 -1.58
N VAL A 371 22.70 -2.96 -1.86
CA VAL A 371 23.94 -2.95 -1.08
C VAL A 371 24.28 -1.51 -0.74
N TYR A 372 24.69 -1.27 0.51
CA TYR A 372 25.02 0.05 1.00
C TYR A 372 26.05 -0.01 2.14
N PRO A 373 27.19 0.66 2.00
CA PRO A 373 28.10 0.89 3.11
C PRO A 373 27.67 2.08 3.96
N ALA A 374 28.01 2.09 5.23
CA ALA A 374 27.96 3.27 6.07
C ALA A 374 29.24 3.32 6.93
N LEU A 375 29.86 4.49 7.00
CA LEU A 375 31.16 4.67 7.66
C LEU A 375 31.09 5.80 8.69
N ARG A 376 31.72 5.60 9.84
CA ARG A 376 31.86 6.64 10.86
C ARG A 376 32.65 7.83 10.35
N ALA A 377 33.60 7.59 9.45
CA ALA A 377 34.41 8.63 8.84
C ALA A 377 33.58 9.71 8.10
N VAL A 378 32.36 9.36 7.67
CA VAL A 378 31.44 10.29 7.04
C VAL A 378 30.25 10.68 7.94
N GLY A 379 30.36 10.41 9.25
CA GLY A 379 29.36 10.81 10.26
C GLY A 379 28.30 9.77 10.61
N SER A 380 28.40 8.52 10.13
CA SER A 380 27.51 7.44 10.57
C SER A 380 27.85 6.97 12.00
N SER A 381 26.84 6.45 12.72
CA SER A 381 27.03 5.93 14.10
C SER A 381 27.87 4.65 14.15
N ARG A 382 27.85 3.87 13.06
CA ARG A 382 28.48 2.56 12.94
C ARG A 382 29.18 2.42 11.60
N ASP A 383 30.28 1.70 11.58
CA ASP A 383 30.83 1.14 10.35
C ASP A 383 30.07 -0.14 10.04
N LEU A 384 29.45 -0.23 8.89
CA LEU A 384 28.66 -1.38 8.48
C LEU A 384 28.63 -1.56 6.96
N LEU A 385 28.41 -2.80 6.56
CA LEU A 385 27.95 -3.15 5.22
C LEU A 385 26.50 -3.64 5.32
N GLY A 386 25.58 -2.90 4.70
CA GLY A 386 24.19 -3.25 4.65
C GLY A 386 23.82 -3.94 3.34
N THR A 387 22.98 -4.97 3.43
CA THR A 387 22.35 -5.64 2.30
C THR A 387 20.87 -5.78 2.56
N ALA A 388 20.05 -5.54 1.53
CA ALA A 388 18.62 -5.84 1.57
C ALA A 388 18.24 -6.58 0.30
N ALA A 389 17.46 -7.65 0.44
CA ALA A 389 17.00 -8.44 -0.69
C ALA A 389 15.48 -8.59 -0.65
N TRP A 390 14.87 -8.53 -1.81
CA TRP A 390 13.47 -8.80 -2.05
C TRP A 390 13.31 -9.95 -3.02
N LEU A 391 12.42 -10.88 -2.71
CA LEU A 391 12.00 -11.97 -3.56
C LEU A 391 10.49 -11.99 -3.60
N GLY A 392 9.91 -11.95 -4.79
CA GLY A 392 8.47 -12.08 -4.99
C GLY A 392 8.18 -13.03 -6.14
N TYR A 393 7.15 -13.85 -6.01
CA TYR A 393 6.64 -14.69 -7.07
C TYR A 393 5.12 -14.76 -7.00
N THR A 394 4.46 -14.54 -8.15
CA THR A 394 3.02 -14.71 -8.30
C THR A 394 2.73 -15.79 -9.33
N TRP A 395 2.10 -16.86 -8.90
CA TRP A 395 1.68 -17.97 -9.72
C TRP A 395 0.15 -17.96 -9.89
N PRO A 396 -0.37 -17.77 -11.11
CA PRO A 396 -1.79 -17.89 -11.39
C PRO A 396 -2.17 -19.34 -11.64
N TRP A 397 -3.39 -19.70 -11.25
CA TRP A 397 -4.09 -20.87 -11.75
C TRP A 397 -5.49 -20.48 -12.20
N GLU A 398 -6.26 -21.40 -12.74
CA GLU A 398 -7.60 -21.10 -13.23
C GLU A 398 -8.49 -20.52 -12.12
N GLY A 399 -8.80 -19.23 -12.25
CA GLY A 399 -9.64 -18.48 -11.31
C GLY A 399 -9.02 -18.11 -9.96
N GLY A 400 -7.75 -18.45 -9.71
CA GLY A 400 -7.05 -18.17 -8.45
C GLY A 400 -5.60 -17.76 -8.62
N MET A 401 -4.90 -17.52 -7.52
CA MET A 401 -3.46 -17.23 -7.51
C MET A 401 -2.79 -17.56 -6.16
N LEU A 402 -1.50 -17.90 -6.23
CA LEU A 402 -0.56 -17.92 -5.11
C LEU A 402 0.42 -16.76 -5.27
N ARG A 403 0.64 -16.03 -4.20
CA ARG A 403 1.68 -15.00 -4.14
C ARG A 403 2.55 -15.24 -2.93
N VAL A 404 3.85 -15.33 -3.16
CA VAL A 404 4.87 -15.47 -2.10
C VAL A 404 5.81 -14.29 -2.20
N MET A 405 6.13 -13.70 -1.07
CA MET A 405 7.07 -12.59 -0.97
C MET A 405 7.96 -12.75 0.24
N SER A 406 9.24 -12.44 0.07
CA SER A 406 10.21 -12.41 1.15
C SER A 406 11.06 -11.16 1.04
N ASN A 407 11.25 -10.49 2.16
CA ASN A 407 12.11 -9.34 2.31
C ASN A 407 13.11 -9.63 3.42
N SER A 408 14.39 -9.44 3.17
CA SER A 408 15.46 -9.62 4.14
C SER A 408 16.36 -8.40 4.18
N SER A 409 16.83 -8.04 5.36
CA SER A 409 17.83 -7.00 5.55
C SER A 409 18.87 -7.43 6.56
N ILE A 410 20.14 -7.15 6.26
CA ILE A 410 21.28 -7.43 7.12
C ILE A 410 22.19 -6.21 7.11
N GLU A 411 22.45 -5.64 8.27
CA GLU A 411 23.49 -4.65 8.51
C GLU A 411 24.59 -5.32 9.31
N GLN A 412 25.64 -5.76 8.63
CA GLN A 412 26.79 -6.35 9.27
C GLN A 412 27.71 -5.24 9.79
N ALA A 413 27.87 -5.16 11.10
CA ALA A 413 28.72 -4.20 11.79
C ALA A 413 29.63 -4.91 12.79
N ASP A 414 30.68 -4.21 13.25
CA ASP A 414 31.59 -4.73 14.23
C ASP A 414 30.97 -4.92 15.62
N SER A 415 31.58 -5.79 16.43
CA SER A 415 31.36 -5.93 17.88
C SER A 415 29.88 -6.09 18.30
N GLY A 416 29.14 -6.97 17.65
CA GLY A 416 27.75 -7.31 18.04
C GLY A 416 26.70 -6.27 17.71
N ARG A 417 27.04 -5.19 16.99
CA ARG A 417 26.13 -4.12 16.59
C ARG A 417 25.41 -4.37 15.26
N SER A 418 25.29 -5.63 14.88
CA SER A 418 24.62 -6.04 13.65
C SER A 418 23.09 -6.07 13.82
N GLN A 419 22.38 -5.67 12.79
CA GLN A 419 20.93 -5.76 12.68
C GLN A 419 20.57 -6.73 11.56
N ALA A 420 19.64 -7.64 11.80
CA ALA A 420 19.22 -8.57 10.76
C ALA A 420 17.79 -9.06 10.95
N SER A 421 17.00 -8.99 9.88
CA SER A 421 15.61 -9.42 9.88
C SER A 421 15.20 -10.05 8.55
N VAL A 422 14.24 -10.95 8.63
CA VAL A 422 13.56 -11.56 7.47
C VAL A 422 12.04 -11.46 7.68
N GLN A 423 11.34 -11.05 6.66
CA GLN A 423 9.89 -11.08 6.59
C GLN A 423 9.47 -11.92 5.39
N THR A 424 8.57 -12.87 5.58
CA THR A 424 7.98 -13.65 4.49
C THR A 424 6.46 -13.60 4.59
N ALA A 425 5.80 -13.37 3.46
CA ALA A 425 4.35 -13.35 3.36
C ALA A 425 3.87 -14.25 2.23
N VAL A 426 2.74 -14.90 2.46
CA VAL A 426 2.09 -15.80 1.49
C VAL A 426 0.61 -15.42 1.40
N ARG A 427 0.10 -15.25 0.18
CA ARG A 427 -1.31 -15.09 -0.10
C ARG A 427 -1.79 -16.14 -1.09
N VAL A 428 -2.88 -16.81 -0.73
CA VAL A 428 -3.58 -17.78 -1.58
C VAL A 428 -4.98 -17.25 -1.85
N VAL A 429 -5.36 -17.18 -3.10
CA VAL A 429 -6.70 -16.79 -3.53
C VAL A 429 -7.30 -17.96 -4.28
N SER A 430 -8.42 -18.50 -3.79
CA SER A 430 -9.08 -19.64 -4.44
C SER A 430 -9.76 -19.24 -5.76
N PRO A 431 -10.09 -20.19 -6.63
CA PRO A 431 -11.12 -20.01 -7.65
C PRO A 431 -12.45 -19.52 -7.05
N ARG A 432 -13.38 -19.17 -7.92
CA ARG A 432 -14.75 -18.88 -7.51
C ARG A 432 -15.42 -20.16 -6.98
N LEU A 433 -15.88 -20.14 -5.74
CA LEU A 433 -16.58 -21.25 -5.06
C LEU A 433 -18.07 -20.91 -4.97
N GLY A 434 -18.81 -21.05 -6.07
CA GLY A 434 -20.21 -20.65 -6.15
C GLY A 434 -20.37 -19.14 -5.87
N PHE A 435 -20.90 -18.78 -4.70
CA PHE A 435 -21.20 -17.40 -4.30
C PHE A 435 -20.06 -16.68 -3.60
N ALA A 436 -18.91 -17.32 -3.37
CA ALA A 436 -17.83 -16.80 -2.56
C ALA A 436 -16.43 -17.20 -3.08
N ARG A 437 -15.42 -16.68 -2.43
CA ARG A 437 -14.00 -16.98 -2.64
C ARG A 437 -13.29 -17.08 -1.29
N LEU A 438 -12.34 -18.01 -1.17
CA LEU A 438 -11.45 -18.08 -0.01
C LEU A 438 -10.17 -17.30 -0.28
N VAL A 439 -9.75 -16.51 0.68
CA VAL A 439 -8.47 -15.81 0.70
C VAL A 439 -7.75 -16.19 1.99
N ALA A 440 -6.60 -16.84 1.85
CA ALA A 440 -5.70 -17.11 2.96
C ALA A 440 -4.47 -16.20 2.85
N ASP A 441 -4.10 -15.58 3.93
CA ASP A 441 -2.96 -14.66 4.02
C ASP A 441 -2.16 -14.97 5.27
N SER A 442 -0.84 -15.03 5.17
CA SER A 442 0.04 -15.22 6.31
C SER A 442 1.33 -14.44 6.15
N ALA A 443 1.89 -13.98 7.27
CA ALA A 443 3.17 -13.32 7.32
C ALA A 443 3.93 -13.73 8.59
N VAL A 444 5.23 -13.91 8.44
CA VAL A 444 6.17 -14.12 9.55
C VAL A 444 7.29 -13.09 9.44
N VAL A 445 7.66 -12.51 10.57
CA VAL A 445 8.80 -11.63 10.72
C VAL A 445 9.72 -12.23 11.76
N SER A 446 10.99 -12.38 11.42
CA SER A 446 12.04 -12.81 12.35
C SER A 446 13.15 -11.78 12.38
N THR A 447 13.37 -11.17 13.55
CA THR A 447 14.52 -10.29 13.80
C THR A 447 15.53 -11.05 14.64
N TYR A 448 16.43 -11.76 13.98
CA TYR A 448 17.40 -12.65 14.63
C TYR A 448 18.67 -11.96 15.14
N ARG A 449 18.91 -10.71 14.74
CA ARG A 449 19.88 -9.77 15.33
C ARG A 449 19.21 -8.42 15.47
N ASN A 450 19.00 -7.96 16.69
CA ASN A 450 18.20 -6.78 16.98
C ASN A 450 18.99 -5.74 17.78
N TYR A 451 20.16 -5.35 17.27
CA TYR A 451 20.97 -4.31 17.91
C TYR A 451 20.20 -2.99 18.07
N LEU A 452 19.37 -2.64 17.08
CA LEU A 452 18.59 -1.39 17.11
C LEU A 452 17.38 -1.45 18.05
N ASN A 453 17.16 -2.57 18.75
CA ASN A 453 16.05 -2.81 19.66
C ASN A 453 14.67 -2.47 19.04
N ARG A 454 14.47 -2.86 17.78
CA ARG A 454 13.20 -2.66 17.09
C ARG A 454 12.18 -3.70 17.53
N LYS A 455 10.94 -3.25 17.76
CA LYS A 455 9.83 -4.14 18.12
C LYS A 455 8.76 -4.08 17.04
N LEU A 456 8.28 -5.25 16.66
CA LEU A 456 7.06 -5.44 15.89
C LEU A 456 5.87 -5.29 16.83
N VAL A 457 4.80 -4.67 16.36
CA VAL A 457 3.53 -4.54 17.09
C VAL A 457 2.40 -5.12 16.27
N LEU A 458 1.49 -5.86 16.93
CA LEU A 458 0.31 -6.47 16.34
C LEU A 458 -0.92 -6.20 17.20
N GLY A 459 -2.12 -6.42 16.63
CA GLY A 459 -3.41 -6.16 17.26
C GLY A 459 -4.13 -4.96 16.63
N GLY A 460 -5.36 -4.71 17.03
CA GLY A 460 -6.19 -3.66 16.47
C GLY A 460 -6.71 -4.02 15.07
N ASP A 461 -6.54 -3.14 14.11
CA ASP A 461 -6.89 -3.34 12.70
C ASP A 461 -5.91 -4.29 11.98
N SER A 462 -4.69 -4.43 12.51
CA SER A 462 -3.75 -5.47 12.09
C SER A 462 -4.08 -6.80 12.75
N ARG A 463 -3.53 -7.90 12.23
CA ARG A 463 -3.80 -9.27 12.75
C ARG A 463 -3.19 -9.50 14.12
N PRO A 464 -3.88 -10.25 15.02
CA PRO A 464 -5.27 -10.66 14.96
C PRO A 464 -6.21 -9.50 15.31
N ARG A 465 -7.29 -9.34 14.50
CA ARG A 465 -8.36 -8.36 14.77
C ARG A 465 -9.12 -8.75 16.06
N GLY A 466 -9.75 -7.77 16.70
CA GLY A 466 -10.52 -8.02 17.94
C GLY A 466 -9.73 -7.83 19.23
N TYR A 467 -8.41 -7.68 19.15
CA TYR A 467 -7.58 -7.27 20.27
C TYR A 467 -7.29 -5.76 20.19
N VAL A 468 -6.86 -5.19 21.30
CA VAL A 468 -6.46 -3.77 21.36
C VAL A 468 -5.27 -3.51 20.43
N SER A 469 -5.23 -2.35 19.83
CA SER A 469 -4.13 -1.94 18.92
C SER A 469 -2.78 -1.97 19.64
N ALA A 470 -1.76 -2.46 18.92
CA ALA A 470 -0.37 -2.52 19.40
C ALA A 470 -0.13 -3.28 20.72
N ILE A 471 -1.07 -4.18 21.09
CA ILE A 471 -1.00 -4.91 22.36
C ILE A 471 0.07 -5.99 22.38
N PHE A 472 0.33 -6.62 21.23
CA PHE A 472 1.36 -7.63 21.08
C PHE A 472 2.64 -6.98 20.58
N ARG A 473 3.72 -7.08 21.36
CA ARG A 473 5.02 -6.44 21.06
C ARG A 473 6.15 -7.44 21.20
N GLY A 474 7.04 -7.52 20.21
CA GLY A 474 8.17 -8.43 20.22
C GLY A 474 9.14 -8.18 19.08
N ALA A 475 10.29 -8.83 19.08
CA ALA A 475 11.26 -8.73 17.99
C ALA A 475 10.88 -9.58 16.77
N SER A 476 10.11 -10.65 17.00
CA SER A 476 9.58 -11.55 15.98
C SER A 476 8.07 -11.67 16.08
N GLY A 477 7.38 -12.00 14.97
CA GLY A 477 5.94 -12.16 14.98
C GLY A 477 5.43 -13.01 13.84
N PHE A 478 4.24 -13.55 14.05
CA PHE A 478 3.47 -14.30 13.07
C PHE A 478 2.05 -13.77 13.02
N ALA A 479 1.49 -13.67 11.82
CA ALA A 479 0.08 -13.35 11.66
C ALA A 479 -0.48 -14.07 10.43
N ALA A 480 -1.67 -14.67 10.56
CA ALA A 480 -2.38 -15.29 9.44
C ALA A 480 -3.88 -15.00 9.55
N THR A 481 -4.55 -15.04 8.40
CA THR A 481 -6.00 -14.91 8.29
C THR A 481 -6.53 -15.86 7.23
N LEU A 482 -7.73 -16.37 7.45
CA LEU A 482 -8.53 -17.06 6.46
C LEU A 482 -9.84 -16.30 6.31
N GLU A 483 -10.14 -15.79 5.13
CA GLU A 483 -11.37 -15.05 4.84
C GLU A 483 -12.21 -15.77 3.79
N LEU A 484 -13.49 -15.95 4.07
CA LEU A 484 -14.52 -16.28 3.09
C LEU A 484 -15.17 -14.98 2.64
N ARG A 485 -14.93 -14.55 1.40
CA ARG A 485 -15.46 -13.33 0.80
C ARG A 485 -16.56 -13.66 -0.18
N THR A 486 -17.78 -13.16 0.04
CA THR A 486 -18.86 -13.32 -0.94
C THR A 486 -18.64 -12.42 -2.13
N PHE A 487 -19.16 -12.81 -3.29
CA PHE A 487 -19.25 -11.88 -4.41
C PHE A 487 -20.28 -10.80 -4.10
N ALA A 488 -20.06 -9.62 -4.68
CA ALA A 488 -20.92 -8.48 -4.43
C ALA A 488 -22.29 -8.66 -5.08
N VAL A 489 -23.31 -8.21 -4.37
CA VAL A 489 -24.64 -7.92 -4.91
C VAL A 489 -24.78 -6.41 -5.12
N ASN A 490 -25.52 -6.02 -6.14
CA ASN A 490 -25.82 -4.61 -6.40
C ASN A 490 -26.99 -4.19 -5.51
N ILE A 491 -26.77 -3.18 -4.70
CA ILE A 491 -27.83 -2.54 -3.88
C ILE A 491 -27.79 -1.06 -4.24
N LEU A 492 -28.79 -0.60 -4.97
CA LEU A 492 -28.78 0.73 -5.61
C LEU A 492 -27.53 0.89 -6.48
N SER A 493 -26.73 1.93 -6.25
CA SER A 493 -25.44 2.16 -6.91
C SER A 493 -24.24 1.56 -6.18
N ALA A 494 -24.44 0.94 -5.02
CA ALA A 494 -23.40 0.28 -4.24
C ALA A 494 -23.27 -1.20 -4.60
N ARG A 495 -22.04 -1.71 -4.46
CA ARG A 495 -21.72 -3.13 -4.49
C ARG A 495 -21.40 -3.59 -3.08
N VAL A 496 -22.16 -4.56 -2.58
CA VAL A 496 -22.07 -5.00 -1.20
C VAL A 496 -21.72 -6.48 -1.16
N GLY A 497 -20.66 -6.82 -0.44
CA GLY A 497 -20.24 -8.18 -0.14
C GLY A 497 -20.08 -8.39 1.36
N ALA A 498 -20.20 -9.63 1.79
CA ALA A 498 -19.96 -10.06 3.18
C ALA A 498 -18.63 -10.80 3.29
N VAL A 499 -18.05 -10.79 4.49
CA VAL A 499 -16.83 -11.51 4.82
C VAL A 499 -17.01 -12.19 6.17
N ALA A 500 -16.63 -13.46 6.26
CA ALA A 500 -16.39 -14.14 7.52
C ALA A 500 -14.90 -14.49 7.60
N PHE A 501 -14.28 -14.35 8.77
CA PHE A 501 -12.84 -14.54 8.88
C PHE A 501 -12.42 -15.15 10.22
N TYR A 502 -11.27 -15.80 10.16
CA TYR A 502 -10.55 -16.30 11.32
C TYR A 502 -9.10 -15.78 11.25
N ASP A 503 -8.67 -15.13 12.32
CA ASP A 503 -7.32 -14.60 12.45
C ASP A 503 -6.55 -15.35 13.54
N VAL A 504 -5.25 -15.51 13.31
CA VAL A 504 -4.29 -15.98 14.30
C VAL A 504 -3.03 -15.11 14.21
N GLY A 505 -2.44 -14.75 15.35
CA GLY A 505 -1.20 -13.99 15.36
C GLY A 505 -0.66 -13.76 16.76
N GLY A 506 0.57 -13.26 16.81
CA GLY A 506 1.24 -12.93 18.05
C GLY A 506 2.70 -12.60 17.84
N THR A 507 3.37 -12.25 18.93
CA THR A 507 4.77 -11.83 18.93
C THR A 507 5.57 -12.58 19.98
N GLY A 508 6.89 -12.60 19.79
CA GLY A 508 7.89 -13.15 20.71
C GLY A 508 9.26 -12.49 20.49
N GLU A 509 10.23 -12.77 21.33
CA GLU A 509 11.59 -12.30 21.09
C GLU A 509 12.25 -13.07 19.93
N THR A 510 11.96 -14.37 19.82
CA THR A 510 12.33 -15.20 18.68
C THR A 510 11.11 -15.88 18.09
N VAL A 511 11.22 -16.50 16.92
CA VAL A 511 10.09 -17.20 16.29
C VAL A 511 9.53 -18.34 17.15
N PRO A 512 10.35 -19.19 17.81
CA PRO A 512 9.84 -20.21 18.74
C PRO A 512 9.10 -19.67 19.96
N ASP A 513 9.39 -18.44 20.39
CA ASP A 513 8.78 -17.82 21.57
C ASP A 513 7.44 -17.15 21.28
N ILE A 514 6.99 -17.18 20.03
CA ILE A 514 5.74 -16.51 19.64
C ILE A 514 4.54 -17.16 20.34
N THR A 515 3.85 -16.37 21.14
CA THR A 515 2.57 -16.77 21.73
C THR A 515 1.42 -16.41 20.79
N LEU A 516 0.69 -17.41 20.33
CA LEU A 516 -0.39 -17.24 19.36
C LEU A 516 -1.73 -16.94 20.03
N HIS A 517 -2.41 -15.95 19.50
CA HIS A 517 -3.76 -15.53 19.88
C HIS A 517 -4.68 -15.63 18.68
N GLN A 518 -5.94 -15.97 18.93
CA GLN A 518 -6.93 -16.28 17.90
C GLN A 518 -8.14 -15.37 18.02
N SER A 519 -8.74 -15.02 16.89
CA SER A 519 -10.00 -14.29 16.85
C SER A 519 -10.88 -14.77 15.69
N LEU A 520 -12.17 -14.57 15.83
CA LEU A 520 -13.19 -14.84 14.81
C LEU A 520 -13.97 -13.57 14.55
N GLY A 521 -14.39 -13.35 13.31
CA GLY A 521 -15.15 -12.16 13.00
C GLY A 521 -15.94 -12.26 11.71
N ALA A 522 -16.74 -11.23 11.50
CA ALA A 522 -17.49 -11.02 10.27
C ALA A 522 -17.48 -9.54 9.88
N GLY A 523 -17.71 -9.28 8.63
CA GLY A 523 -17.71 -7.90 8.14
C GLY A 523 -18.43 -7.73 6.82
N MET A 524 -18.51 -6.47 6.41
CA MET A 524 -19.06 -6.05 5.13
C MET A 524 -18.01 -5.30 4.32
N ARG A 525 -18.16 -5.40 3.02
CA ARG A 525 -17.39 -4.67 2.02
C ARG A 525 -18.38 -3.93 1.14
N ILE A 526 -18.26 -2.61 1.09
CA ILE A 526 -19.16 -1.74 0.35
C ILE A 526 -18.33 -0.93 -0.63
N LEU A 527 -18.63 -1.02 -1.91
CA LEU A 527 -17.96 -0.26 -2.96
C LEU A 527 -18.98 0.63 -3.66
N PHE A 528 -18.66 1.91 -3.73
CA PHE A 528 -19.32 2.88 -4.58
C PHE A 528 -18.39 3.21 -5.75
N PRO A 529 -18.55 2.56 -6.93
CA PRO A 529 -17.64 2.76 -8.06
C PRO A 529 -17.53 4.21 -8.53
N GLN A 530 -18.58 5.01 -8.27
CA GLN A 530 -18.64 6.43 -8.58
C GLN A 530 -17.77 7.29 -7.64
N VAL A 531 -17.49 6.78 -6.42
CA VAL A 531 -16.78 7.54 -5.38
C VAL A 531 -15.36 7.05 -5.20
N ASN A 532 -15.14 5.73 -5.18
CA ASN A 532 -13.83 5.14 -4.91
C ASN A 532 -13.68 3.78 -5.61
N ARG A 533 -12.46 3.41 -5.95
CA ARG A 533 -12.13 2.04 -6.37
C ARG A 533 -11.83 1.10 -5.20
N GLN A 534 -11.56 1.63 -4.03
CA GLN A 534 -11.36 0.86 -2.81
C GLN A 534 -12.69 0.62 -2.11
N CYS A 535 -12.93 -0.60 -1.64
CA CYS A 535 -14.10 -0.91 -0.85
C CYS A 535 -14.00 -0.29 0.54
N PHE A 536 -15.10 0.21 1.05
CA PHE A 536 -15.27 0.53 2.45
C PHE A 536 -15.49 -0.75 3.24
N ARG A 537 -14.73 -0.94 4.31
CA ARG A 537 -14.71 -2.12 5.16
C ARG A 537 -15.30 -1.82 6.52
N ILE A 538 -16.19 -2.68 6.96
CA ILE A 538 -16.72 -2.72 8.32
C ILE A 538 -16.49 -4.13 8.84
N ASP A 539 -15.64 -4.29 9.85
CA ASP A 539 -15.36 -5.58 10.47
C ASP A 539 -15.69 -5.54 11.97
N TRP A 540 -16.29 -6.58 12.46
CA TRP A 540 -16.38 -6.91 13.88
C TRP A 540 -15.59 -8.19 14.13
N ALA A 541 -14.76 -8.20 15.18
CA ALA A 541 -13.95 -9.34 15.55
C ALA A 541 -13.93 -9.56 17.06
N ALA A 542 -14.06 -10.82 17.48
CA ALA A 542 -14.03 -11.24 18.88
C ALA A 542 -12.81 -12.13 19.16
N PRO A 543 -12.05 -11.88 20.24
CA PRO A 543 -10.98 -12.76 20.70
C PRO A 543 -11.51 -14.12 21.13
N LEU A 544 -10.87 -15.20 20.65
CA LEU A 544 -11.17 -16.58 21.06
C LEU A 544 -10.25 -17.05 22.20
N THR A 545 -9.02 -16.54 22.24
CA THR A 545 -8.05 -16.85 23.29
C THR A 545 -7.92 -15.71 24.27
N PRO A 546 -7.75 -15.97 25.57
CA PRO A 546 -7.37 -14.96 26.53
C PRO A 546 -6.07 -14.29 26.10
N GLY A 547 -5.99 -12.98 26.25
CA GLY A 547 -4.80 -12.21 25.91
C GLY A 547 -4.78 -10.88 26.64
N PRO A 548 -3.63 -10.22 26.69
CA PRO A 548 -3.58 -8.86 27.17
C PRO A 548 -4.51 -7.99 26.31
N GLY A 549 -5.24 -7.06 26.94
CA GLY A 549 -6.14 -6.15 26.23
C GLY A 549 -7.46 -6.76 25.74
N ARG A 550 -7.89 -7.91 26.26
CA ARG A 550 -9.29 -8.34 26.16
C ARG A 550 -10.15 -7.28 26.85
N ILE A 551 -11.19 -6.81 26.17
CA ILE A 551 -12.14 -5.87 26.74
C ILE A 551 -13.15 -6.68 27.56
N PRO A 552 -13.06 -6.71 28.92
CA PRO A 552 -13.82 -7.65 29.74
C PRO A 552 -15.32 -7.33 29.82
N ASP A 553 -15.70 -6.05 29.65
CA ASP A 553 -17.02 -5.55 30.05
C ASP A 553 -17.87 -5.02 28.89
N SER A 554 -17.62 -5.46 27.66
CA SER A 554 -18.45 -5.09 26.53
C SER A 554 -19.55 -6.15 26.31
N PRO A 555 -20.81 -5.75 26.08
CA PRO A 555 -21.87 -6.68 25.68
C PRO A 555 -21.56 -7.36 24.33
N LEU A 556 -20.70 -6.79 23.53
CA LEU A 556 -20.10 -7.39 22.34
C LEU A 556 -18.60 -7.53 22.59
N PRO A 557 -18.08 -8.77 22.79
CA PRO A 557 -16.66 -8.97 22.98
C PRO A 557 -15.90 -8.56 21.70
N GLY A 558 -14.72 -7.94 21.88
CA GLY A 558 -13.87 -7.57 20.75
C GLY A 558 -14.01 -6.12 20.29
N GLY A 559 -13.67 -5.86 19.04
CA GLY A 559 -13.62 -4.53 18.45
C GLY A 559 -14.36 -4.42 17.13
N VAL A 560 -14.74 -3.18 16.77
CA VAL A 560 -15.29 -2.82 15.47
C VAL A 560 -14.29 -1.92 14.76
N PHE A 561 -14.06 -2.18 13.47
CA PHE A 561 -13.08 -1.51 12.64
C PHE A 561 -13.76 -0.97 11.38
N PHE A 562 -13.49 0.28 11.06
CA PHE A 562 -13.97 0.94 9.85
C PHE A 562 -12.77 1.49 9.09
N THR A 563 -12.62 1.13 7.82
CA THR A 563 -11.53 1.64 6.98
C THR A 563 -11.81 1.43 5.50
N PHE A 564 -10.94 1.93 4.65
CA PHE A 564 -10.97 1.68 3.21
C PHE A 564 -9.93 0.62 2.82
N GLY A 565 -10.23 -0.15 1.77
CA GLY A 565 -9.40 -1.25 1.28
C GLY A 565 -9.77 -2.61 1.87
N GLN A 566 -9.01 -3.63 1.54
CA GLN A 566 -9.12 -4.96 2.16
C GLN A 566 -8.36 -5.00 3.47
N ALA A 567 -8.60 -6.04 4.27
CA ALA A 567 -8.04 -6.13 5.61
C ALA A 567 -6.50 -6.05 5.65
N PHE A 568 -5.85 -6.57 4.63
CA PHE A 568 -4.39 -6.62 4.60
C PHE A 568 -3.89 -6.37 3.18
N ASP A 569 -3.10 -5.34 3.04
CA ASP A 569 -2.36 -5.11 1.81
C ASP A 569 -1.24 -6.14 1.68
N MET A 570 -1.01 -6.61 0.47
CA MET A 570 0.17 -7.43 0.21
C MET A 570 1.41 -6.55 0.36
N PRO A 571 2.45 -7.02 1.07
CA PRO A 571 3.72 -6.32 1.12
C PRO A 571 4.18 -5.97 -0.30
N ARG A 572 4.53 -4.72 -0.52
CA ARG A 572 5.11 -4.25 -1.79
C ARG A 572 6.64 -4.28 -1.70
N PRO A 573 7.36 -4.41 -2.83
CA PRO A 573 8.82 -4.26 -2.79
C PRO A 573 9.18 -2.87 -2.26
N LYS A 574 9.68 -2.80 -1.04
CA LYS A 574 10.07 -1.54 -0.39
C LYS A 574 11.52 -1.13 -0.70
N VAL A 575 12.07 -1.62 -1.78
CA VAL A 575 13.46 -1.40 -2.15
C VAL A 575 13.71 0.05 -2.59
N GLN A 576 12.65 0.80 -2.92
CA GLN A 576 12.72 2.19 -3.41
C GLN A 576 12.32 3.26 -2.39
N GLU A 577 12.11 2.92 -1.14
CA GLU A 577 11.66 3.90 -0.15
C GLU A 577 12.82 4.65 0.51
N ILE A 578 13.42 5.61 -0.17
CA ILE A 578 14.29 6.62 0.47
C ILE A 578 13.57 7.33 1.63
N LEU A 579 12.26 7.44 1.54
CA LEU A 579 11.44 8.19 2.51
C LEU A 579 10.66 7.31 3.50
N GLY A 580 10.67 5.98 3.38
CA GLY A 580 9.78 5.12 4.15
C GLY A 580 10.32 3.77 4.63
N ALA A 581 11.58 3.43 4.38
CA ALA A 581 12.11 2.06 4.64
C ALA A 581 11.97 1.56 6.10
N ASP A 582 11.72 2.42 7.06
CA ASP A 582 11.55 2.04 8.47
C ASP A 582 10.10 1.89 8.93
N THR A 583 9.14 2.41 8.19
CA THR A 583 7.71 2.23 8.51
C THR A 583 7.21 0.82 8.19
N SER A 584 7.98 0.04 7.44
CA SER A 584 7.57 -1.29 6.96
C SER A 584 7.35 -2.35 8.05
N LEU A 585 8.08 -2.27 9.16
CA LEU A 585 7.83 -3.13 10.30
C LEU A 585 6.66 -2.63 11.16
N LEU A 586 6.32 -1.33 11.04
CA LEU A 586 5.19 -0.71 11.72
C LEU A 586 3.89 -0.79 10.88
N GLU A 587 3.97 -0.92 9.55
CA GLU A 587 2.79 -1.06 8.66
C GLU A 587 2.15 -2.45 8.67
N LEU A 588 2.76 -3.45 9.29
CA LEU A 588 2.00 -4.62 9.74
C LEU A 588 1.07 -4.27 10.91
N SER A 589 1.17 -3.05 11.45
CA SER A 589 0.40 -2.54 12.58
C SER A 589 -0.61 -1.43 12.22
N GLN A 590 -0.70 -1.03 10.93
CA GLN A 590 -1.75 -0.08 10.48
C GLN A 590 -2.74 -0.75 9.56
#